data_40b428b62c54f79ca88afed71a743582
#
_entry.id   40b428b62c54f79ca88afed71a743582
#
_cell.length_a   1.000
_cell.length_b   1.000
_cell.length_c   1.000
_cell.angle_alpha   90.00
_cell.angle_beta   90.00
_cell.angle_gamma   90.00
#
_symmetry.space_group_name_H-M   'P 1'
#
loop_
_entity.id
_entity.type
_entity.pdbx_description
1 polymer ?
#
loop_
_entity_poly.entity_id
_entity_poly.type
_entity_poly.pdbx_seq_one_letter_code
_entity_poly.pdbx_strand_id
1 'polypeptide(L)'
;AHLISSNTFGGIEQHVYELANKMSEESEQIIICNKKIHSYIKDVNKVSIKIGSRYSPLNIFRLLKYLKHNKISLLHCHGAKASTIGKLIRYVSKIKVVSTIHGHKKNNKPFMKVDAVIGVNKKLLRGISNGTYIPNWFNNNHQGKQSTRKGPILAVGRLEKVKGFDHLIQSWINIENKLDIVGSGPEEKSLRSLIDYLNLQDKIKIITNCDYNSI
;
A
#
# COMPACT_ATOMS: atom_id res chain seq x y z
N ALA A 1 14.42 -8.44 -5.25
CA ALA A 1 12.99 -8.74 -5.43
C ALA A 1 12.16 -8.08 -4.33
N HIS A 2 10.95 -7.62 -4.68
CA HIS A 2 9.96 -7.05 -3.75
C HIS A 2 8.87 -8.06 -3.44
N LEU A 3 8.54 -8.28 -2.17
CA LEU A 3 7.49 -9.20 -1.73
C LEU A 3 6.28 -8.44 -1.21
N ILE A 4 5.13 -8.63 -1.87
CA ILE A 4 3.82 -8.11 -1.48
C ILE A 4 2.89 -9.28 -1.17
N SER A 5 2.22 -9.27 -0.04
CA SER A 5 1.37 -10.39 0.42
C SER A 5 -0.12 -10.08 0.52
N SER A 6 -0.54 -8.89 0.11
CA SER A 6 -1.94 -8.45 0.05
C SER A 6 -2.72 -9.13 -1.09
N ASN A 7 -4.05 -9.02 -1.03
CA ASN A 7 -4.95 -9.48 -2.08
C ASN A 7 -5.70 -8.32 -2.77
N THR A 8 -5.45 -7.09 -2.34
CA THR A 8 -6.05 -5.87 -2.87
C THR A 8 -4.95 -4.91 -3.28
N PHE A 9 -5.13 -4.22 -4.39
CA PHE A 9 -4.24 -3.15 -4.80
C PHE A 9 -4.60 -1.87 -4.03
N GLY A 10 -3.62 -1.20 -3.44
CA GLY A 10 -3.78 0.00 -2.64
C GLY A 10 -2.47 0.78 -2.54
N GLY A 11 -2.38 1.72 -1.61
CA GLY A 11 -1.22 2.62 -1.52
C GLY A 11 0.14 1.93 -1.28
N ILE A 12 0.17 0.78 -0.60
CA ILE A 12 1.42 0.01 -0.42
C ILE A 12 1.83 -0.60 -1.76
N GLU A 13 0.90 -1.21 -2.47
CA GLU A 13 1.14 -1.88 -3.74
C GLU A 13 1.56 -0.87 -4.81
N GLN A 14 0.90 0.28 -4.85
CA GLN A 14 1.27 1.39 -5.73
C GLN A 14 2.70 1.87 -5.43
N HIS A 15 3.02 2.13 -4.15
CA HIS A 15 4.36 2.53 -3.76
C HIS A 15 5.43 1.51 -4.17
N VAL A 16 5.16 0.20 -3.99
CA VAL A 16 6.11 -0.85 -4.38
C VAL A 16 6.29 -0.92 -5.90
N TYR A 17 5.20 -0.77 -6.64
CA TYR A 17 5.24 -0.73 -8.10
C TYR A 17 6.09 0.44 -8.60
N GLU A 18 5.85 1.65 -8.09
CA GLU A 18 6.61 2.84 -8.46
C GLU A 18 8.08 2.72 -8.07
N LEU A 19 8.37 2.20 -6.85
CA LEU A 19 9.73 1.98 -6.38
C LEU A 19 10.47 0.98 -7.27
N ALA A 20 9.86 -0.17 -7.57
CA ALA A 20 10.46 -1.18 -8.42
C ALA A 20 10.68 -0.68 -9.85
N ASN A 21 9.72 0.08 -10.39
CA ASN A 21 9.84 0.69 -11.70
C ASN A 21 11.02 1.68 -11.76
N LYS A 22 11.14 2.55 -10.77
CA LYS A 22 12.26 3.49 -10.71
C LYS A 22 13.61 2.79 -10.52
N MET A 23 13.68 1.80 -9.65
CA MET A 23 14.90 1.03 -9.41
C MET A 23 15.29 0.13 -10.60
N SER A 24 14.36 -0.19 -11.50
CA SER A 24 14.65 -0.99 -12.70
C SER A 24 15.59 -0.28 -13.70
N GLU A 25 15.75 1.03 -13.57
CA GLU A 25 16.73 1.81 -14.33
C GLU A 25 18.18 1.48 -13.93
N GLU A 26 18.41 1.02 -12.70
CA GLU A 26 19.73 0.77 -12.14
C GLU A 26 20.01 -0.72 -11.94
N SER A 27 18.99 -1.53 -11.69
CA SER A 27 19.14 -2.96 -11.36
C SER A 27 17.88 -3.75 -11.69
N GLU A 28 18.05 -5.04 -11.98
CA GLU A 28 16.92 -5.93 -12.25
C GLU A 28 15.98 -6.03 -11.05
N GLN A 29 14.71 -5.69 -11.24
CA GLN A 29 13.66 -5.73 -10.24
C GLN A 29 12.61 -6.79 -10.57
N ILE A 30 12.13 -7.49 -9.52
CA ILE A 30 11.04 -8.47 -9.64
C ILE A 30 10.03 -8.24 -8.52
N ILE A 31 8.76 -8.08 -8.85
CA ILE A 31 7.67 -8.02 -7.87
C ILE A 31 7.03 -9.40 -7.71
N ILE A 32 7.11 -9.95 -6.49
CA ILE A 32 6.47 -11.21 -6.11
C ILE A 32 5.17 -10.87 -5.38
N CYS A 33 4.03 -11.27 -5.97
CA CYS A 33 2.71 -10.91 -5.44
C CYS A 33 1.69 -12.04 -5.63
N ASN A 34 0.49 -11.88 -5.05
CA ASN A 34 -0.64 -12.76 -5.31
C ASN A 34 -1.26 -12.46 -6.70
N LYS A 35 -1.90 -13.47 -7.30
CA LYS A 35 -2.52 -13.38 -8.63
C LYS A 35 -3.47 -12.17 -8.79
N LYS A 36 -4.20 -11.82 -7.73
CA LYS A 36 -5.16 -10.70 -7.76
C LYS A 36 -4.51 -9.32 -7.98
N ILE A 37 -3.23 -9.17 -7.66
CA ILE A 37 -2.48 -7.91 -7.81
C ILE A 37 -1.70 -7.90 -9.13
N HIS A 38 -1.39 -9.07 -9.66
CA HIS A 38 -0.54 -9.22 -10.84
C HIS A 38 -1.01 -8.41 -12.05
N SER A 39 -2.31 -8.24 -12.27
CA SER A 39 -2.88 -7.48 -13.39
C SER A 39 -2.66 -5.96 -13.28
N TYR A 40 -2.46 -5.43 -12.07
CA TYR A 40 -2.24 -3.99 -11.85
C TYR A 40 -0.79 -3.56 -12.08
N ILE A 41 0.16 -4.50 -12.09
CA ILE A 41 1.57 -4.22 -12.33
C ILE A 41 1.82 -4.35 -13.83
N LYS A 42 2.39 -3.35 -14.49
CA LYS A 42 2.60 -3.36 -15.95
C LYS A 42 4.09 -3.48 -16.30
N ASP A 43 4.86 -2.47 -16.16
CA ASP A 43 6.18 -2.28 -16.77
C ASP A 43 7.37 -2.82 -15.95
N VAL A 44 7.10 -3.70 -14.97
CA VAL A 44 8.12 -4.32 -14.11
C VAL A 44 7.98 -5.82 -14.16
N ASN A 45 9.10 -6.54 -14.13
CA ASN A 45 9.10 -7.99 -14.01
C ASN A 45 8.31 -8.42 -12.78
N LYS A 46 7.40 -9.37 -12.96
CA LYS A 46 6.49 -9.80 -11.90
C LYS A 46 6.26 -11.30 -11.94
N VAL A 47 6.03 -11.88 -10.78
CA VAL A 47 5.65 -13.28 -10.66
C VAL A 47 4.53 -13.45 -9.65
N SER A 48 3.57 -14.31 -9.99
CA SER A 48 2.49 -14.66 -9.09
C SER A 48 2.85 -15.92 -8.31
N ILE A 49 3.09 -15.74 -7.00
CA ILE A 49 3.25 -16.85 -6.06
C ILE A 49 2.13 -16.75 -5.04
N LYS A 50 1.33 -17.82 -4.88
CA LYS A 50 0.26 -17.85 -3.86
C LYS A 50 0.86 -17.73 -2.47
N ILE A 51 0.66 -16.58 -1.84
CA ILE A 51 1.10 -16.29 -0.47
C ILE A 51 -0.11 -16.45 0.45
N GLY A 52 -0.34 -17.67 0.92
CA GLY A 52 -1.40 -18.02 1.86
C GLY A 52 -1.08 -17.61 3.31
N SER A 53 -1.05 -18.56 4.23
CA SER A 53 -0.61 -18.33 5.61
C SER A 53 0.87 -17.91 5.65
N ARG A 54 1.20 -16.99 6.56
CA ARG A 54 2.59 -16.54 6.79
C ARG A 54 3.52 -17.62 7.35
N TYR A 55 2.96 -18.68 7.91
CA TYR A 55 3.68 -19.79 8.51
C TYR A 55 3.54 -21.11 7.72
N SER A 56 2.96 -21.08 6.51
CA SER A 56 2.84 -22.27 5.68
C SER A 56 4.20 -22.73 5.16
N PRO A 57 4.71 -23.91 5.56
CA PRO A 57 6.01 -24.40 5.10
C PRO A 57 6.09 -24.55 3.59
N LEU A 58 4.99 -24.99 2.96
CA LEU A 58 4.90 -25.15 1.52
C LEU A 58 5.03 -23.82 0.77
N ASN A 59 4.40 -22.76 1.27
CA ASN A 59 4.51 -21.44 0.65
C ASN A 59 5.94 -20.87 0.80
N ILE A 60 6.56 -21.07 1.97
CA ILE A 60 7.94 -20.65 2.24
C ILE A 60 8.90 -21.42 1.35
N PHE A 61 8.71 -22.74 1.22
CA PHE A 61 9.54 -23.59 0.36
C PHE A 61 9.44 -23.18 -1.13
N ARG A 62 8.22 -22.95 -1.64
CA ARG A 62 7.99 -22.49 -3.02
C ARG A 62 8.67 -21.14 -3.28
N LEU A 63 8.51 -20.21 -2.35
CA LEU A 63 9.14 -18.90 -2.45
C LEU A 63 10.67 -19.04 -2.42
N LEU A 64 11.23 -19.81 -1.48
CA LEU A 64 12.66 -20.02 -1.37
C LEU A 64 13.23 -20.69 -2.63
N LYS A 65 12.54 -21.70 -3.18
CA LYS A 65 12.94 -22.34 -4.45
C LYS A 65 13.01 -21.33 -5.59
N TYR A 66 11.99 -20.48 -5.71
CA TYR A 66 11.95 -19.41 -6.71
C TYR A 66 13.11 -18.43 -6.54
N LEU A 67 13.33 -17.92 -5.32
CA LEU A 67 14.39 -16.96 -5.02
C LEU A 67 15.78 -17.52 -5.35
N LYS A 68 16.04 -18.78 -4.98
CA LYS A 68 17.32 -19.45 -5.27
C LYS A 68 17.51 -19.68 -6.77
N HIS A 69 16.49 -20.17 -7.47
CA HIS A 69 16.54 -20.45 -8.91
C HIS A 69 16.86 -19.18 -9.71
N ASN A 70 16.27 -18.05 -9.32
CA ASN A 70 16.49 -16.76 -9.98
C ASN A 70 17.65 -15.96 -9.38
N LYS A 71 18.51 -16.58 -8.56
CA LYS A 71 19.70 -15.96 -7.95
C LYS A 71 19.43 -14.65 -7.22
N ILE A 72 18.24 -14.53 -6.59
CA ILE A 72 17.86 -13.33 -5.83
C ILE A 72 18.73 -13.25 -4.57
N SER A 73 19.49 -12.17 -4.45
CA SER A 73 20.38 -11.90 -3.31
C SER A 73 19.71 -11.07 -2.21
N LEU A 74 18.70 -10.25 -2.57
CA LEU A 74 17.98 -9.36 -1.66
C LEU A 74 16.46 -9.52 -1.84
N LEU A 75 15.77 -9.72 -0.72
CA LEU A 75 14.30 -9.75 -0.63
C LEU A 75 13.80 -8.56 0.18
N HIS A 76 13.14 -7.62 -0.49
CA HIS A 76 12.52 -6.47 0.15
C HIS A 76 11.04 -6.77 0.45
N CYS A 77 10.68 -6.85 1.72
CA CYS A 77 9.36 -7.25 2.21
C CYS A 77 8.52 -6.01 2.58
N HIS A 78 7.30 -5.92 2.07
CA HIS A 78 6.41 -4.81 2.35
C HIS A 78 5.24 -5.22 3.24
N GLY A 79 5.19 -4.64 4.45
CA GLY A 79 4.17 -4.91 5.45
C GLY A 79 4.40 -6.18 6.29
N ALA A 80 3.63 -6.33 7.36
CA ALA A 80 3.88 -7.31 8.43
C ALA A 80 3.87 -8.79 7.98
N LYS A 81 2.97 -9.17 7.05
CA LYS A 81 2.88 -10.55 6.59
C LYS A 81 4.09 -10.92 5.72
N ALA A 82 4.46 -10.07 4.77
CA ALA A 82 5.63 -10.25 3.92
C ALA A 82 6.91 -10.28 4.76
N SER A 83 7.05 -9.37 5.74
CA SER A 83 8.19 -9.32 6.66
C SER A 83 8.33 -10.58 7.52
N THR A 84 7.21 -11.16 7.99
CA THR A 84 7.27 -12.46 8.71
C THR A 84 7.82 -13.57 7.81
N ILE A 85 7.37 -13.62 6.56
CA ILE A 85 7.85 -14.62 5.58
C ILE A 85 9.33 -14.36 5.27
N GLY A 86 9.72 -13.13 5.01
CA GLY A 86 11.11 -12.75 4.78
C GLY A 86 12.03 -13.14 5.92
N LYS A 87 11.62 -12.91 7.17
CA LYS A 87 12.34 -13.36 8.35
C LYS A 87 12.60 -14.89 8.35
N LEU A 88 11.60 -15.70 7.97
CA LEU A 88 11.78 -17.15 7.87
C LEU A 88 12.73 -17.52 6.72
N ILE A 89 12.63 -16.86 5.57
CA ILE A 89 13.58 -17.03 4.45
C ILE A 89 15.02 -16.73 4.89
N ARG A 90 15.21 -15.62 5.64
CA ARG A 90 16.53 -15.26 6.17
C ARG A 90 17.14 -16.33 7.07
N TYR A 91 16.32 -16.98 7.93
CA TYR A 91 16.82 -18.05 8.80
C TYR A 91 17.28 -19.30 8.05
N VAL A 92 16.70 -19.61 6.89
CA VAL A 92 16.98 -20.84 6.13
C VAL A 92 17.80 -20.59 4.86
N SER A 93 18.27 -19.36 4.65
CA SER A 93 19.06 -19.00 3.47
C SER A 93 20.04 -17.85 3.75
N LYS A 94 20.93 -17.59 2.76
CA LYS A 94 21.85 -16.43 2.79
C LYS A 94 21.25 -15.17 2.15
N ILE A 95 19.95 -15.20 1.73
CA ILE A 95 19.29 -14.08 1.10
C ILE A 95 19.13 -12.96 2.14
N LYS A 96 19.59 -11.77 1.78
CA LYS A 96 19.42 -10.59 2.63
C LYS A 96 17.95 -10.14 2.61
N VAL A 97 17.46 -9.69 3.74
CA VAL A 97 16.06 -9.30 3.91
C VAL A 97 15.95 -7.88 4.44
N VAL A 98 15.31 -7.02 3.68
CA VAL A 98 14.88 -5.69 4.09
C VAL A 98 13.36 -5.69 4.32
N SER A 99 12.88 -4.97 5.31
CA SER A 99 11.45 -4.85 5.59
C SER A 99 11.02 -3.40 5.67
N THR A 100 9.95 -3.01 4.95
CA THR A 100 9.37 -1.66 5.09
C THR A 100 8.08 -1.69 5.91
N ILE A 101 8.03 -0.79 6.91
CA ILE A 101 6.86 -0.53 7.74
C ILE A 101 6.11 0.67 7.15
N HIS A 102 4.95 0.41 6.55
CA HIS A 102 4.12 1.44 5.89
C HIS A 102 3.07 2.08 6.80
N GLY A 103 2.87 1.59 8.01
CA GLY A 103 1.86 2.13 8.93
C GLY A 103 1.90 1.49 10.31
N HIS A 104 1.19 2.09 11.25
CA HIS A 104 1.14 1.63 12.62
C HIS A 104 0.65 0.18 12.74
N LYS A 105 1.31 -0.58 13.58
CA LYS A 105 0.98 -1.97 13.93
C LYS A 105 0.92 -2.11 15.45
N LYS A 106 0.14 -3.08 15.93
CA LYS A 106 0.07 -3.39 17.37
C LYS A 106 1.43 -3.72 17.98
N ASN A 107 2.34 -4.31 17.19
CA ASN A 107 3.72 -4.56 17.60
C ASN A 107 4.64 -4.66 16.36
N ASN A 108 5.94 -4.49 16.59
CA ASN A 108 6.97 -4.54 15.55
C ASN A 108 7.63 -5.92 15.39
N LYS A 109 7.17 -6.98 16.09
CA LYS A 109 7.74 -8.34 16.01
C LYS A 109 7.92 -8.89 14.58
N PRO A 110 6.98 -8.65 13.63
CA PRO A 110 7.16 -9.09 12.24
C PRO A 110 8.39 -8.52 11.55
N PHE A 111 8.81 -7.31 11.91
CA PHE A 111 9.89 -6.56 11.27
C PHE A 111 11.25 -6.73 11.96
N MET A 112 11.28 -7.40 13.11
CA MET A 112 12.52 -7.66 13.84
C MET A 112 13.25 -8.88 13.28
N LYS A 113 14.59 -8.93 13.51
CA LYS A 113 15.48 -10.04 13.08
C LYS A 113 15.54 -10.19 11.54
N VAL A 114 15.50 -9.10 10.82
CA VAL A 114 15.86 -8.96 9.40
C VAL A 114 17.15 -8.14 9.28
N ASP A 115 17.74 -8.05 8.09
CA ASP A 115 19.03 -7.38 7.93
C ASP A 115 18.91 -5.85 8.03
N ALA A 116 17.81 -5.26 7.52
CA ALA A 116 17.50 -3.85 7.69
C ALA A 116 15.99 -3.59 7.72
N VAL A 117 15.58 -2.50 8.39
CA VAL A 117 14.19 -2.07 8.46
C VAL A 117 14.07 -0.64 7.96
N ILE A 118 13.12 -0.39 7.08
CA ILE A 118 12.76 0.95 6.62
C ILE A 118 11.43 1.33 7.30
N GLY A 119 11.37 2.52 7.87
CA GLY A 119 10.14 3.10 8.36
C GLY A 119 9.78 4.35 7.57
N VAL A 120 8.57 4.40 7.01
CA VAL A 120 8.09 5.59 6.27
C VAL A 120 7.75 6.77 7.21
N ASN A 121 7.83 6.55 8.50
CA ASN A 121 7.71 7.56 9.55
C ASN A 121 8.62 7.19 10.71
N LYS A 122 9.31 8.16 11.31
CA LYS A 122 10.23 7.95 12.45
C LYS A 122 9.56 7.24 13.63
N LYS A 123 8.28 7.52 13.90
CA LYS A 123 7.52 6.89 15.00
C LYS A 123 7.37 5.37 14.82
N LEU A 124 7.38 4.87 13.58
CA LEU A 124 7.25 3.44 13.27
C LEU A 124 8.51 2.64 13.65
N LEU A 125 9.64 3.30 13.77
CA LEU A 125 10.93 2.68 14.09
C LEU A 125 11.22 2.58 15.60
N ARG A 126 10.29 3.00 16.45
CA ARG A 126 10.48 2.92 17.91
C ARG A 126 10.77 1.46 18.33
N GLY A 127 11.90 1.24 19.00
CA GLY A 127 12.37 -0.08 19.44
C GLY A 127 12.98 -0.96 18.34
N ILE A 128 13.35 -0.39 17.19
CA ILE A 128 14.06 -1.07 16.10
C ILE A 128 15.46 -0.46 15.94
N SER A 129 16.50 -1.20 16.31
CA SER A 129 17.88 -0.71 16.31
C SER A 129 18.51 -0.58 14.92
N ASN A 130 18.10 -1.44 13.99
CA ASN A 130 18.57 -1.45 12.58
C ASN A 130 17.58 -0.78 11.62
N GLY A 131 16.84 0.22 12.13
CA GLY A 131 15.81 0.94 11.40
C GLY A 131 16.34 2.23 10.76
N THR A 132 16.00 2.45 9.50
CA THR A 132 16.28 3.69 8.76
C THR A 132 14.98 4.37 8.37
N TYR A 133 14.88 5.68 8.61
CA TYR A 133 13.76 6.49 8.17
C TYR A 133 13.95 6.86 6.69
N ILE A 134 13.03 6.39 5.86
CA ILE A 134 12.91 6.78 4.46
C ILE A 134 11.43 7.09 4.23
N PRO A 135 11.06 8.37 4.00
CA PRO A 135 9.68 8.75 3.76
C PRO A 135 9.16 8.17 2.44
N ASN A 136 7.84 8.04 2.32
CA ASN A 136 7.25 7.78 1.02
C ASN A 136 7.59 8.93 0.07
N TRP A 137 7.90 8.57 -1.16
CA TRP A 137 8.12 9.51 -2.25
C TRP A 137 6.94 9.45 -3.22
N PHE A 138 6.80 10.44 -4.02
CA PHE A 138 5.86 10.46 -5.14
C PHE A 138 6.55 11.05 -6.37
N ASN A 139 6.13 10.61 -7.54
CA ASN A 139 6.67 11.12 -8.79
C ASN A 139 6.00 12.46 -9.10
N ASN A 140 6.77 13.54 -9.05
CA ASN A 140 6.29 14.90 -9.29
C ASN A 140 6.21 15.26 -10.79
N ASN A 141 5.98 14.27 -11.66
CA ASN A 141 5.83 14.50 -13.11
C ASN A 141 4.53 15.23 -13.47
N HIS A 142 3.59 15.35 -12.54
CA HIS A 142 2.44 16.23 -12.69
C HIS A 142 2.81 17.63 -12.18
N GLN A 143 3.47 18.42 -13.01
CA GLN A 143 3.37 19.88 -12.88
C GLN A 143 1.92 20.26 -13.20
N GLY A 144 1.04 20.01 -12.23
CA GLY A 144 -0.34 20.46 -12.32
C GLY A 144 -0.34 21.94 -12.55
N LYS A 145 -0.83 22.40 -13.71
CA LYS A 145 -1.22 23.79 -13.87
C LYS A 145 -2.12 24.10 -12.68
N GLN A 146 -1.75 25.09 -11.88
CA GLN A 146 -2.60 25.58 -10.80
C GLN A 146 -3.96 25.84 -11.42
N SER A 147 -4.92 24.96 -11.15
CA SER A 147 -6.25 25.09 -11.68
C SER A 147 -6.93 26.21 -10.88
N THR A 148 -7.22 27.31 -11.54
CA THR A 148 -8.12 28.36 -11.02
C THR A 148 -9.59 27.91 -11.02
N ARG A 149 -9.86 26.63 -11.30
CA ARG A 149 -11.22 26.09 -11.38
C ARG A 149 -11.87 26.09 -10.00
N LYS A 150 -12.99 26.78 -9.90
CA LYS A 150 -13.94 26.63 -8.79
C LYS A 150 -14.66 25.26 -8.94
N GLY A 151 -14.01 24.20 -8.48
CA GLY A 151 -14.54 22.84 -8.48
C GLY A 151 -14.97 22.40 -7.09
N PRO A 152 -15.54 21.19 -6.94
CA PRO A 152 -15.84 20.60 -5.65
C PRO A 152 -14.55 20.38 -4.84
N ILE A 153 -14.66 20.42 -3.53
CA ILE A 153 -13.58 20.01 -2.63
C ILE A 153 -13.43 18.50 -2.75
N LEU A 154 -12.20 18.02 -2.84
CA LEU A 154 -11.89 16.62 -3.04
C LEU A 154 -11.39 15.96 -1.75
N ALA A 155 -12.01 14.82 -1.37
CA ALA A 155 -11.54 13.96 -0.30
C ALA A 155 -11.29 12.54 -0.85
N VAL A 156 -10.05 12.05 -0.73
CA VAL A 156 -9.64 10.76 -1.33
C VAL A 156 -9.24 9.77 -0.25
N GLY A 157 -9.79 8.56 -0.30
CA GLY A 157 -9.39 7.48 0.61
C GLY A 157 -10.27 6.26 0.57
N ARG A 158 -9.80 5.16 1.20
CA ARG A 158 -10.63 3.97 1.38
C ARG A 158 -11.82 4.30 2.28
N LEU A 159 -13.03 3.89 1.90
CA LEU A 159 -14.24 4.10 2.68
C LEU A 159 -14.27 3.12 3.87
N GLU A 160 -13.43 3.39 4.86
CA GLU A 160 -13.27 2.64 6.10
C GLU A 160 -13.50 3.57 7.30
N LYS A 161 -14.06 3.05 8.39
CA LYS A 161 -14.38 3.81 9.60
C LYS A 161 -13.21 4.64 10.15
N VAL A 162 -11.99 4.10 10.06
CA VAL A 162 -10.76 4.78 10.50
C VAL A 162 -10.42 6.05 9.71
N LYS A 163 -11.05 6.26 8.54
CA LYS A 163 -10.84 7.45 7.71
C LYS A 163 -11.73 8.63 8.11
N GLY A 164 -12.79 8.39 8.89
CA GLY A 164 -13.64 9.43 9.43
C GLY A 164 -14.47 10.18 8.40
N PHE A 165 -14.85 9.54 7.28
CA PHE A 165 -15.73 10.17 6.28
C PHE A 165 -17.12 10.48 6.81
N ASP A 166 -17.61 9.75 7.79
CA ASP A 166 -18.83 10.03 8.53
C ASP A 166 -18.76 11.40 9.22
N HIS A 167 -17.67 11.70 9.91
CA HIS A 167 -17.45 13.01 10.53
C HIS A 167 -17.30 14.12 9.49
N LEU A 168 -16.63 13.84 8.35
CA LEU A 168 -16.51 14.79 7.25
C LEU A 168 -17.89 15.15 6.69
N ILE A 169 -18.76 14.17 6.42
CA ILE A 169 -20.11 14.38 5.93
C ILE A 169 -20.95 15.20 6.93
N GLN A 170 -20.90 14.86 8.21
CA GLN A 170 -21.62 15.60 9.25
C GLN A 170 -21.16 17.06 9.34
N SER A 171 -19.87 17.32 9.19
CA SER A 171 -19.35 18.70 9.22
C SER A 171 -19.77 19.53 8.00
N TRP A 172 -20.26 18.88 6.94
CA TRP A 172 -20.66 19.56 5.68
C TRP A 172 -22.04 20.22 5.71
N ILE A 173 -22.82 20.03 6.78
CA ILE A 173 -24.21 20.55 6.90
C ILE A 173 -24.27 22.05 6.59
N ASN A 174 -23.36 22.85 7.15
CA ASN A 174 -23.31 24.31 7.02
C ASN A 174 -22.28 24.81 5.99
N ILE A 175 -21.74 23.92 5.13
CA ILE A 175 -20.77 24.28 4.12
C ILE A 175 -21.44 24.40 2.77
N GLU A 176 -21.26 25.54 2.08
CA GLU A 176 -21.83 25.80 0.77
C GLU A 176 -21.12 25.08 -0.38
N ASN A 177 -19.84 24.80 -0.23
CA ASN A 177 -19.05 24.14 -1.25
C ASN A 177 -19.51 22.70 -1.51
N LYS A 178 -19.37 22.22 -2.75
CA LYS A 178 -19.56 20.82 -3.10
C LYS A 178 -18.36 19.97 -2.65
N LEU A 179 -18.62 18.71 -2.29
CA LEU A 179 -17.63 17.75 -1.84
C LEU A 179 -17.72 16.48 -2.68
N ASP A 180 -16.60 16.08 -3.30
CA ASP A 180 -16.44 14.78 -3.95
C ASP A 180 -15.59 13.87 -3.06
N ILE A 181 -16.17 12.76 -2.59
CA ILE A 181 -15.46 11.71 -1.84
C ILE A 181 -15.11 10.59 -2.80
N VAL A 182 -13.83 10.46 -3.10
CA VAL A 182 -13.31 9.45 -4.04
C VAL A 182 -12.73 8.27 -3.29
N GLY A 183 -13.27 7.09 -3.54
CA GLY A 183 -12.78 5.85 -2.93
C GLY A 183 -13.80 4.74 -2.89
N SER A 184 -13.38 3.56 -2.45
CA SER A 184 -14.22 2.38 -2.24
C SER A 184 -13.94 1.74 -0.89
N GLY A 185 -14.92 1.02 -0.34
CA GLY A 185 -14.75 0.33 0.93
C GLY A 185 -16.05 -0.12 1.57
N PRO A 186 -15.97 -0.83 2.71
CA PRO A 186 -17.14 -1.42 3.36
C PRO A 186 -18.15 -0.37 3.87
N GLU A 187 -17.72 0.87 4.14
CA GLU A 187 -18.59 1.94 4.65
C GLU A 187 -19.39 2.65 3.56
N GLU A 188 -19.25 2.30 2.27
CA GLU A 188 -19.91 3.02 1.18
C GLU A 188 -21.42 3.15 1.39
N LYS A 189 -22.08 2.04 1.71
CA LYS A 189 -23.55 2.05 1.91
C LYS A 189 -23.96 2.92 3.09
N SER A 190 -23.26 2.82 4.20
CA SER A 190 -23.57 3.62 5.41
C SER A 190 -23.31 5.11 5.18
N LEU A 191 -22.27 5.47 4.44
CA LEU A 191 -21.97 6.86 4.09
C LEU A 191 -23.01 7.46 3.13
N ARG A 192 -23.47 6.70 2.13
CA ARG A 192 -24.58 7.13 1.25
C ARG A 192 -25.86 7.35 2.05
N SER A 193 -26.24 6.41 2.93
CA SER A 193 -27.41 6.57 3.81
C SER A 193 -27.27 7.78 4.73
N LEU A 194 -26.09 8.10 5.21
CA LEU A 194 -25.85 9.29 6.03
C LEU A 194 -26.02 10.60 5.22
N ILE A 195 -25.55 10.64 3.98
CA ILE A 195 -25.77 11.78 3.06
C ILE A 195 -27.26 12.00 2.84
N ASP A 196 -28.02 10.92 2.59
CA ASP A 196 -29.46 10.97 2.38
C ASP A 196 -30.21 11.44 3.64
N TYR A 197 -29.86 10.89 4.80
CA TYR A 197 -30.44 11.28 6.08
C TYR A 197 -30.24 12.78 6.41
N LEU A 198 -29.10 13.34 6.03
CA LEU A 198 -28.73 14.73 6.26
C LEU A 198 -29.17 15.67 5.12
N ASN A 199 -29.88 15.18 4.09
CA ASN A 199 -30.29 15.92 2.90
C ASN A 199 -29.13 16.66 2.19
N LEU A 200 -27.97 15.97 2.04
CA LEU A 200 -26.76 16.53 1.44
C LEU A 200 -26.45 16.01 0.02
N GLN A 201 -27.41 15.36 -0.67
CA GLN A 201 -27.21 14.72 -1.98
C GLN A 201 -26.79 15.72 -3.07
N ASP A 202 -27.22 16.98 -2.97
CA ASP A 202 -26.88 18.04 -3.91
C ASP A 202 -25.48 18.61 -3.68
N LYS A 203 -24.92 18.40 -2.48
CA LYS A 203 -23.62 18.92 -2.05
C LYS A 203 -22.52 17.85 -2.06
N ILE A 204 -22.82 16.59 -1.74
CA ILE A 204 -21.83 15.54 -1.55
C ILE A 204 -22.04 14.39 -2.54
N LYS A 205 -20.98 14.00 -3.24
CA LYS A 205 -20.96 12.82 -4.12
C LYS A 205 -19.91 11.82 -3.66
N ILE A 206 -20.26 10.52 -3.68
CA ILE A 206 -19.30 9.43 -3.50
C ILE A 206 -19.00 8.80 -4.87
N ILE A 207 -17.73 8.83 -5.26
CA ILE A 207 -17.22 8.35 -6.55
C ILE A 207 -16.34 7.12 -6.28
N THR A 208 -16.77 5.94 -6.72
CA THR A 208 -16.12 4.66 -6.38
C THR A 208 -15.20 4.10 -7.48
N ASN A 209 -15.43 4.46 -8.74
CA ASN A 209 -14.71 3.96 -9.90
C ASN A 209 -13.92 5.08 -10.58
N CYS A 210 -13.00 5.69 -9.83
CA CYS A 210 -12.11 6.71 -10.38
C CYS A 210 -10.75 6.07 -10.72
N ASP A 211 -10.26 6.26 -11.93
CA ASP A 211 -8.89 5.90 -12.27
C ASP A 211 -7.95 6.91 -11.61
N TYR A 212 -6.81 6.45 -11.11
CA TYR A 212 -5.81 7.27 -10.42
C TYR A 212 -5.37 8.49 -11.26
N ASN A 213 -5.35 8.34 -12.57
CA ASN A 213 -5.00 9.44 -13.50
C ASN A 213 -6.13 10.44 -13.76
N SER A 214 -7.31 10.21 -13.15
CA SER A 214 -8.50 11.07 -13.33
C SER A 214 -8.75 11.97 -12.12
N ILE A 215 -7.90 11.89 -11.10
CA ILE A 215 -7.90 12.68 -9.87
C ILE A 215 -6.79 13.71 -9.95
#